data_1f5689d304e689d82243782b3d2fb9cd
#
_entry.id   1f5689d304e689d82243782b3d2fb9cd
#
_cell.length_a   1.000
_cell.length_b   1.000
_cell.length_c   1.000
_cell.angle_alpha   90.00
_cell.angle_beta   90.00
_cell.angle_gamma   90.00
#
_symmetry.space_group_name_H-M   'P 1'
#
loop_
_entity.id
_entity.type
_entity.pdbx_description
1 polymer ?
#
loop_
_entity_poly.entity_id
_entity_poly.type
_entity_poly.pdbx_seq_one_letter_code
_entity_poly.pdbx_strand_id
1 'polypeptide(L)'
;MNNKNSLEIAYQNATDLIHKKEYLQAISQLNEILKIFPNELNSIYLLIDCFIKINKPLEALEYTQKALSFKNDDKKLLLLEIRLNEFLERDSEAVLLLKGFVNKFSDFTALKQLSNLLVKQDKVDEADDVVKKFFENNEDYGLLYKGVRHLHASRYRKAEDAFKKILIDDENNIDALRFMGILAFKSGNHDVAEAMLTKALKLDPTYSLVWANLAQVFSVTGQLNK
;
A
#
# COMPACT_ATOMS: atom_id res chain seq x y z
N MET A 1 45.69 -16.05 -2.27
CA MET A 1 45.12 -14.81 -1.75
C MET A 1 43.64 -15.06 -1.51
N ASN A 2 43.15 -14.75 -0.30
CA ASN A 2 41.86 -15.21 0.17
C ASN A 2 40.72 -14.55 -0.66
N ASN A 3 39.85 -15.32 -1.32
CA ASN A 3 38.69 -14.84 -2.09
C ASN A 3 37.83 -13.82 -1.31
N LYS A 4 37.86 -13.88 0.01
CA LYS A 4 37.15 -12.97 0.91
C LYS A 4 37.74 -11.54 0.89
N ASN A 5 39.08 -11.39 0.93
CA ASN A 5 39.74 -10.08 0.85
C ASN A 5 39.51 -9.42 -0.52
N SER A 6 39.50 -10.21 -1.59
CA SER A 6 39.27 -9.71 -2.95
C SER A 6 37.83 -9.20 -3.12
N LEU A 7 36.85 -9.90 -2.53
CA LEU A 7 35.45 -9.49 -2.54
C LEU A 7 35.25 -8.18 -1.74
N GLU A 8 35.87 -8.08 -0.57
CA GLU A 8 35.77 -6.92 0.31
C GLU A 8 36.32 -5.64 -0.35
N ILE A 9 37.47 -5.77 -1.03
CA ILE A 9 38.09 -4.67 -1.82
C ILE A 9 37.19 -4.26 -2.99
N ALA A 10 36.66 -5.22 -3.75
CA ALA A 10 35.79 -4.94 -4.88
C ALA A 10 34.47 -4.26 -4.44
N TYR A 11 33.91 -4.70 -3.32
CA TYR A 11 32.72 -4.11 -2.72
C TYR A 11 32.99 -2.67 -2.25
N GLN A 12 34.12 -2.42 -1.59
CA GLN A 12 34.50 -1.08 -1.15
C GLN A 12 34.67 -0.13 -2.33
N ASN A 13 35.34 -0.57 -3.40
CA ASN A 13 35.50 0.22 -4.62
C ASN A 13 34.14 0.59 -5.25
N ALA A 14 33.19 -0.36 -5.31
CA ALA A 14 31.86 -0.10 -5.82
C ALA A 14 31.11 0.93 -4.93
N THR A 15 31.25 0.82 -3.62
CA THR A 15 30.67 1.76 -2.65
C THR A 15 31.25 3.17 -2.83
N ASP A 16 32.56 3.29 -3.03
CA ASP A 16 33.24 4.57 -3.28
C ASP A 16 32.76 5.23 -4.58
N LEU A 17 32.51 4.43 -5.63
CA LEU A 17 31.93 4.91 -6.88
C LEU A 17 30.50 5.43 -6.68
N ILE A 18 29.70 4.75 -5.86
CA ILE A 18 28.33 5.20 -5.52
C ILE A 18 28.38 6.55 -4.79
N HIS A 19 29.30 6.71 -3.83
CA HIS A 19 29.48 7.99 -3.12
C HIS A 19 29.90 9.13 -4.06
N LYS A 20 30.68 8.82 -5.11
CA LYS A 20 31.03 9.76 -6.17
C LYS A 20 29.93 9.97 -7.20
N LYS A 21 28.77 9.27 -7.06
CA LYS A 21 27.65 9.26 -8.02
C LYS A 21 28.01 8.69 -9.40
N GLU A 22 29.07 7.91 -9.49
CA GLU A 22 29.53 7.21 -10.69
C GLU A 22 28.80 5.86 -10.85
N TYR A 23 27.46 5.93 -10.91
CA TYR A 23 26.58 4.75 -10.81
C TYR A 23 26.82 3.71 -11.91
N LEU A 24 27.11 4.12 -13.14
CA LEU A 24 27.35 3.18 -14.24
C LEU A 24 28.63 2.35 -14.02
N GLN A 25 29.68 2.97 -13.47
CA GLN A 25 30.92 2.26 -13.14
C GLN A 25 30.70 1.33 -11.95
N ALA A 26 29.95 1.79 -10.93
CA ALA A 26 29.56 0.96 -9.79
C ALA A 26 28.79 -0.29 -10.25
N ILE A 27 27.78 -0.13 -11.14
CA ILE A 27 27.01 -1.24 -11.71
C ILE A 27 27.93 -2.25 -12.42
N SER A 28 28.90 -1.76 -13.21
CA SER A 28 29.86 -2.64 -13.88
C SER A 28 30.66 -3.48 -12.88
N GLN A 29 31.19 -2.85 -11.83
CA GLN A 29 31.94 -3.57 -10.79
C GLN A 29 31.08 -4.54 -9.98
N LEU A 30 29.88 -4.14 -9.60
CA LEU A 30 28.94 -5.01 -8.87
C LEU A 30 28.55 -6.23 -9.71
N ASN A 31 28.37 -6.07 -11.02
CA ASN A 31 28.09 -7.19 -11.90
C ASN A 31 29.28 -8.16 -12.01
N GLU A 32 30.53 -7.67 -11.98
CA GLU A 32 31.71 -8.56 -11.93
C GLU A 32 31.76 -9.34 -10.61
N ILE A 33 31.37 -8.71 -9.48
CA ILE A 33 31.22 -9.43 -8.22
C ILE A 33 30.19 -10.55 -8.35
N LEU A 34 29.02 -10.25 -8.94
CA LEU A 34 27.94 -11.23 -9.08
C LEU A 34 28.22 -12.35 -10.09
N LYS A 35 29.15 -12.17 -11.03
CA LYS A 35 29.66 -13.29 -11.88
C LYS A 35 30.37 -14.33 -11.04
N ILE A 36 31.11 -13.91 -10.02
CA ILE A 36 31.88 -14.81 -9.14
C ILE A 36 31.03 -15.29 -7.96
N PHE A 37 30.20 -14.40 -7.41
CA PHE A 37 29.33 -14.64 -6.25
C PHE A 37 27.87 -14.29 -6.59
N PRO A 38 27.15 -15.16 -7.33
CA PRO A 38 25.81 -14.85 -7.87
C PRO A 38 24.75 -14.50 -6.84
N ASN A 39 24.93 -14.92 -5.57
CA ASN A 39 23.99 -14.77 -4.47
C ASN A 39 24.45 -13.74 -3.41
N GLU A 40 25.43 -12.90 -3.76
CA GLU A 40 25.93 -11.88 -2.83
C GLU A 40 24.90 -10.75 -2.69
N LEU A 41 24.12 -10.79 -1.59
CA LEU A 41 22.98 -9.93 -1.36
C LEU A 41 23.32 -8.44 -1.26
N ASN A 42 24.47 -8.09 -0.67
CA ASN A 42 24.82 -6.67 -0.54
C ASN A 42 25.09 -6.05 -1.90
N SER A 43 25.75 -6.77 -2.81
CA SER A 43 25.94 -6.31 -4.19
C SER A 43 24.59 -6.17 -4.94
N ILE A 44 23.64 -7.09 -4.70
CA ILE A 44 22.30 -6.99 -5.27
C ILE A 44 21.59 -5.73 -4.74
N TYR A 45 21.66 -5.43 -3.45
CA TYR A 45 21.07 -4.22 -2.87
C TYR A 45 21.69 -2.94 -3.45
N LEU A 46 23.02 -2.90 -3.59
CA LEU A 46 23.69 -1.74 -4.19
C LEU A 46 23.32 -1.57 -5.66
N LEU A 47 23.13 -2.66 -6.42
CA LEU A 47 22.64 -2.61 -7.80
C LEU A 47 21.23 -2.03 -7.88
N ILE A 48 20.31 -2.47 -7.00
CA ILE A 48 18.98 -1.93 -6.92
C ILE A 48 19.03 -0.40 -6.71
N ASP A 49 19.82 0.04 -5.73
CA ASP A 49 19.97 1.48 -5.45
C ASP A 49 20.54 2.24 -6.64
N CYS A 50 21.58 1.70 -7.31
CA CYS A 50 22.16 2.30 -8.49
C CYS A 50 21.15 2.43 -9.63
N PHE A 51 20.39 1.38 -9.92
CA PHE A 51 19.39 1.41 -10.98
C PHE A 51 18.26 2.40 -10.68
N ILE A 52 17.81 2.51 -9.41
CA ILE A 52 16.86 3.55 -9.00
C ILE A 52 17.45 4.95 -9.25
N LYS A 53 18.72 5.18 -8.87
CA LYS A 53 19.39 6.50 -9.04
C LYS A 53 19.56 6.93 -10.48
N ILE A 54 19.73 5.99 -11.41
CA ILE A 54 19.85 6.30 -12.85
C ILE A 54 18.51 6.15 -13.60
N ASN A 55 17.39 6.07 -12.87
CA ASN A 55 16.03 5.95 -13.40
C ASN A 55 15.83 4.74 -14.34
N LYS A 56 16.32 3.59 -13.92
CA LYS A 56 16.15 2.30 -14.59
C LYS A 56 15.28 1.34 -13.74
N PRO A 57 13.96 1.57 -13.69
CA PRO A 57 13.06 0.86 -12.79
C PRO A 57 12.86 -0.63 -13.16
N LEU A 58 13.00 -0.99 -14.43
CA LEU A 58 12.89 -2.40 -14.87
C LEU A 58 14.02 -3.24 -14.32
N GLU A 59 15.26 -2.76 -14.47
CA GLU A 59 16.46 -3.41 -13.94
C GLU A 59 16.41 -3.45 -12.40
N ALA A 60 15.95 -2.36 -11.76
CA ALA A 60 15.76 -2.33 -10.31
C ALA A 60 14.73 -3.39 -9.85
N LEU A 61 13.65 -3.58 -10.60
CA LEU A 61 12.64 -4.60 -10.32
C LEU A 61 13.22 -6.02 -10.44
N GLU A 62 13.97 -6.30 -11.51
CA GLU A 62 14.61 -7.60 -11.73
C GLU A 62 15.52 -7.99 -10.55
N TYR A 63 16.39 -7.06 -10.13
CA TYR A 63 17.26 -7.31 -8.98
C TYR A 63 16.52 -7.36 -7.65
N THR A 64 15.42 -6.63 -7.49
CA THR A 64 14.55 -6.73 -6.31
C THR A 64 13.92 -8.13 -6.22
N GLN A 65 13.40 -8.66 -7.33
CA GLN A 65 12.86 -10.01 -7.41
C GLN A 65 13.94 -11.07 -7.16
N LYS A 66 15.14 -10.85 -7.67
CA LYS A 66 16.30 -11.71 -7.36
C LYS A 66 16.63 -11.70 -5.87
N ALA A 67 16.62 -10.55 -5.20
CA ALA A 67 16.83 -10.47 -3.76
C ALA A 67 15.71 -11.17 -2.98
N LEU A 68 14.46 -11.03 -3.41
CA LEU A 68 13.30 -11.70 -2.81
C LEU A 68 13.34 -13.23 -2.97
N SER A 69 13.96 -13.76 -4.01
CA SER A 69 14.16 -15.21 -4.14
C SER A 69 15.03 -15.82 -3.03
N PHE A 70 15.86 -15.00 -2.37
CA PHE A 70 16.67 -15.39 -1.21
C PHE A 70 16.05 -14.97 0.13
N LYS A 71 15.27 -13.88 0.13
CA LYS A 71 14.62 -13.30 1.31
C LYS A 71 13.16 -12.96 1.01
N ASN A 72 12.35 -13.99 0.86
CA ASN A 72 10.93 -13.89 0.46
C ASN A 72 10.03 -13.13 1.45
N ASP A 73 10.51 -12.88 2.68
CA ASP A 73 9.78 -12.24 3.77
C ASP A 73 10.30 -10.84 4.10
N ASP A 74 11.23 -10.30 3.33
CA ASP A 74 11.78 -8.98 3.59
C ASP A 74 10.73 -7.90 3.26
N LYS A 75 10.17 -7.30 4.31
CA LYS A 75 9.12 -6.27 4.20
C LYS A 75 9.54 -5.10 3.33
N LYS A 76 10.81 -4.68 3.40
CA LYS A 76 11.30 -3.53 2.62
C LYS A 76 11.41 -3.86 1.13
N LEU A 77 11.90 -5.05 0.79
CA LEU A 77 11.99 -5.51 -0.59
C LEU A 77 10.60 -5.70 -1.22
N LEU A 78 9.66 -6.28 -0.48
CA LEU A 78 8.27 -6.44 -0.94
C LEU A 78 7.61 -5.08 -1.22
N LEU A 79 7.79 -4.10 -0.32
CA LEU A 79 7.28 -2.73 -0.56
C LEU A 79 7.98 -2.07 -1.75
N LEU A 80 9.26 -2.33 -1.95
CA LEU A 80 10.00 -1.80 -3.11
C LEU A 80 9.47 -2.42 -4.41
N GLU A 81 9.25 -3.73 -4.45
CA GLU A 81 8.65 -4.42 -5.60
C GLU A 81 7.28 -3.83 -5.95
N ILE A 82 6.42 -3.60 -4.96
CA ILE A 82 5.11 -2.96 -5.15
C ILE A 82 5.28 -1.58 -5.78
N ARG A 83 6.14 -0.71 -5.22
CA ARG A 83 6.37 0.65 -5.73
C ARG A 83 6.94 0.67 -7.15
N LEU A 84 7.85 -0.25 -7.46
CA LEU A 84 8.42 -0.37 -8.81
C LEU A 84 7.36 -0.80 -9.82
N ASN A 85 6.47 -1.72 -9.47
CA ASN A 85 5.36 -2.10 -10.34
C ASN A 85 4.37 -0.94 -10.55
N GLU A 86 4.04 -0.16 -9.52
CA GLU A 86 3.20 1.04 -9.67
C GLU A 86 3.87 2.09 -10.57
N PHE A 87 5.17 2.33 -10.38
CA PHE A 87 5.93 3.27 -11.21
C PHE A 87 5.97 2.83 -12.69
N LEU A 88 5.97 1.53 -12.94
CA LEU A 88 5.94 0.92 -14.27
C LEU A 88 4.52 0.78 -14.83
N GLU A 89 3.52 1.35 -14.16
CA GLU A 89 2.09 1.26 -14.52
C GLU A 89 1.58 -0.20 -14.62
N ARG A 90 2.21 -1.12 -13.90
CA ARG A 90 1.80 -2.51 -13.78
C ARG A 90 0.83 -2.68 -12.62
N ASP A 91 -0.29 -1.97 -12.71
CA ASP A 91 -1.28 -1.86 -11.63
C ASP A 91 -1.86 -3.24 -11.22
N SER A 92 -2.00 -4.18 -12.14
CA SER A 92 -2.53 -5.53 -11.83
C SER A 92 -1.56 -6.33 -10.95
N GLU A 93 -0.28 -6.28 -11.26
CA GLU A 93 0.79 -6.90 -10.49
C GLU A 93 0.91 -6.24 -9.12
N ALA A 94 0.87 -4.91 -9.06
CA ALA A 94 0.90 -4.16 -7.80
C ALA A 94 -0.29 -4.53 -6.90
N VAL A 95 -1.50 -4.66 -7.43
CA VAL A 95 -2.69 -5.11 -6.68
C VAL A 95 -2.49 -6.53 -6.13
N LEU A 96 -1.94 -7.45 -6.92
CA LEU A 96 -1.69 -8.83 -6.48
C LEU A 96 -0.69 -8.86 -5.31
N LEU A 97 0.42 -8.14 -5.45
CA LEU A 97 1.46 -8.03 -4.42
C LEU A 97 0.93 -7.36 -3.15
N LEU A 98 0.15 -6.27 -3.29
CA LEU A 98 -0.47 -5.57 -2.16
C LEU A 98 -1.46 -6.47 -1.40
N LYS A 99 -2.27 -7.28 -2.07
CA LYS A 99 -3.16 -8.25 -1.40
C LYS A 99 -2.36 -9.23 -0.54
N GLY A 100 -1.29 -9.79 -1.09
CA GLY A 100 -0.39 -10.67 -0.34
C GLY A 100 0.26 -9.97 0.85
N PHE A 101 0.73 -8.74 0.65
CA PHE A 101 1.38 -7.93 1.66
C PHE A 101 0.44 -7.56 2.82
N VAL A 102 -0.76 -7.08 2.51
CA VAL A 102 -1.79 -6.73 3.50
C VAL A 102 -2.18 -7.94 4.34
N ASN A 103 -2.40 -9.10 3.71
CA ASN A 103 -2.75 -10.33 4.41
C ASN A 103 -1.63 -10.83 5.33
N LYS A 104 -0.36 -10.62 4.93
CA LYS A 104 0.80 -11.09 5.68
C LYS A 104 1.18 -10.17 6.85
N PHE A 105 1.12 -8.86 6.65
CA PHE A 105 1.65 -7.89 7.60
C PHE A 105 0.59 -7.07 8.33
N SER A 106 -0.69 -7.23 7.97
CA SER A 106 -1.81 -6.43 8.49
C SER A 106 -1.51 -4.91 8.45
N ASP A 107 -0.89 -4.45 7.35
CA ASP A 107 -0.41 -3.09 7.19
C ASP A 107 -1.52 -2.19 6.64
N PHE A 108 -1.98 -1.24 7.46
CA PHE A 108 -3.07 -0.34 7.10
C PHE A 108 -2.72 0.62 5.96
N THR A 109 -1.47 1.07 5.87
CA THR A 109 -1.03 1.94 4.77
C THR A 109 -1.08 1.20 3.43
N ALA A 110 -0.64 -0.05 3.41
CA ALA A 110 -0.73 -0.91 2.23
C ALA A 110 -2.20 -1.24 1.87
N LEU A 111 -3.07 -1.41 2.87
CA LEU A 111 -4.51 -1.58 2.63
C LEU A 111 -5.12 -0.37 1.90
N LYS A 112 -4.81 0.84 2.38
CA LYS A 112 -5.28 2.08 1.74
C LYS A 112 -4.76 2.20 0.30
N GLN A 113 -3.48 1.89 0.08
CA GLN A 113 -2.87 1.88 -1.25
C GLN A 113 -3.57 0.86 -2.17
N LEU A 114 -3.84 -0.36 -1.67
CA LEU A 114 -4.59 -1.39 -2.39
C LEU A 114 -6.00 -0.91 -2.76
N SER A 115 -6.74 -0.33 -1.81
CA SER A 115 -8.10 0.16 -2.08
C SER A 115 -8.10 1.28 -3.13
N ASN A 116 -7.12 2.18 -3.09
CA ASN A 116 -6.99 3.26 -4.07
C ASN A 116 -6.70 2.72 -5.49
N LEU A 117 -5.80 1.72 -5.61
CA LEU A 117 -5.52 1.09 -6.91
C LEU A 117 -6.72 0.33 -7.46
N LEU A 118 -7.49 -0.35 -6.61
CA LEU A 118 -8.72 -1.04 -7.02
C LEU A 118 -9.78 -0.05 -7.52
N VAL A 119 -9.96 1.08 -6.82
CA VAL A 119 -10.87 2.16 -7.26
C VAL A 119 -10.40 2.75 -8.60
N LYS A 120 -9.08 2.97 -8.79
CA LYS A 120 -8.51 3.41 -10.07
C LYS A 120 -8.83 2.45 -11.22
N GLN A 121 -8.96 1.14 -10.93
CA GLN A 121 -9.34 0.09 -11.89
C GLN A 121 -10.86 -0.10 -12.03
N ASP A 122 -11.68 0.81 -11.49
CA ASP A 122 -13.16 0.71 -11.44
C ASP A 122 -13.70 -0.52 -10.68
N LYS A 123 -12.91 -1.03 -9.71
CA LYS A 123 -13.25 -2.19 -8.86
C LYS A 123 -13.65 -1.75 -7.46
N VAL A 124 -14.64 -0.85 -7.38
CA VAL A 124 -15.06 -0.23 -6.10
C VAL A 124 -15.57 -1.27 -5.09
N ASP A 125 -16.37 -2.24 -5.53
CA ASP A 125 -16.90 -3.29 -4.65
C ASP A 125 -15.78 -4.15 -4.06
N GLU A 126 -14.77 -4.48 -4.87
CA GLU A 126 -13.61 -5.23 -4.40
C GLU A 126 -12.77 -4.42 -3.41
N ALA A 127 -12.62 -3.11 -3.65
CA ALA A 127 -11.94 -2.20 -2.74
C ALA A 127 -12.64 -2.13 -1.37
N ASP A 128 -13.97 -2.05 -1.36
CA ASP A 128 -14.76 -2.05 -0.13
C ASP A 128 -14.66 -3.40 0.60
N ASP A 129 -14.69 -4.51 -0.14
CA ASP A 129 -14.58 -5.86 0.42
C ASP A 129 -13.21 -6.13 1.08
N VAL A 130 -12.10 -5.70 0.50
CA VAL A 130 -10.77 -5.89 1.11
C VAL A 130 -10.64 -5.08 2.39
N VAL A 131 -11.19 -3.86 2.44
CA VAL A 131 -11.19 -3.02 3.65
C VAL A 131 -12.05 -3.64 4.75
N LYS A 132 -13.25 -4.13 4.41
CA LYS A 132 -14.12 -4.83 5.36
C LYS A 132 -13.45 -6.06 5.94
N LYS A 133 -12.90 -6.94 5.08
CA LYS A 133 -12.20 -8.16 5.51
C LYS A 133 -10.99 -7.85 6.39
N PHE A 134 -10.25 -6.79 6.08
CA PHE A 134 -9.14 -6.36 6.90
C PHE A 134 -9.58 -6.07 8.33
N PHE A 135 -10.60 -5.23 8.51
CA PHE A 135 -11.11 -4.88 9.84
C PHE A 135 -11.84 -6.05 10.52
N GLU A 136 -12.44 -6.98 9.77
CA GLU A 136 -13.06 -8.20 10.33
C GLU A 136 -12.03 -9.18 10.89
N ASN A 137 -10.84 -9.19 10.35
CA ASN A 137 -9.78 -10.14 10.71
C ASN A 137 -8.74 -9.58 11.68
N ASN A 138 -8.77 -8.27 11.94
CA ASN A 138 -7.79 -7.60 12.78
C ASN A 138 -8.43 -7.03 14.05
N GLU A 139 -8.52 -7.85 15.09
CA GLU A 139 -9.12 -7.50 16.38
C GLU A 139 -8.42 -6.32 17.08
N ASP A 140 -7.15 -6.08 16.77
CA ASP A 140 -6.35 -4.96 17.28
C ASP A 140 -6.95 -3.59 16.94
N TYR A 141 -7.76 -3.52 15.88
CA TYR A 141 -8.53 -2.32 15.54
C TYR A 141 -9.82 -2.16 16.39
N GLY A 142 -10.06 -3.05 17.35
CA GLY A 142 -11.02 -2.89 18.44
C GLY A 142 -12.44 -2.53 18.01
N LEU A 143 -12.82 -1.26 18.16
CA LEU A 143 -14.18 -0.80 17.83
C LEU A 143 -14.44 -0.76 16.33
N LEU A 144 -13.45 -0.47 15.46
CA LEU A 144 -13.61 -0.56 14.00
C LEU A 144 -13.94 -1.98 13.57
N TYR A 145 -13.18 -2.96 14.05
CA TYR A 145 -13.46 -4.38 13.84
C TYR A 145 -14.92 -4.75 14.20
N LYS A 146 -15.37 -4.36 15.41
CA LYS A 146 -16.74 -4.63 15.87
C LYS A 146 -17.79 -3.93 15.01
N GLY A 147 -17.54 -2.65 14.67
CA GLY A 147 -18.44 -1.84 13.86
C GLY A 147 -18.64 -2.43 12.46
N VAL A 148 -17.54 -2.79 11.78
CA VAL A 148 -17.57 -3.38 10.43
C VAL A 148 -18.28 -4.73 10.44
N ARG A 149 -18.00 -5.61 11.40
CA ARG A 149 -18.72 -6.89 11.54
C ARG A 149 -20.23 -6.70 11.75
N HIS A 150 -20.63 -5.70 12.54
CA HIS A 150 -22.05 -5.38 12.71
C HIS A 150 -22.68 -4.81 11.44
N LEU A 151 -21.95 -3.96 10.71
CA LEU A 151 -22.40 -3.41 9.43
C LEU A 151 -22.63 -4.52 8.38
N HIS A 152 -21.69 -5.48 8.26
CA HIS A 152 -21.82 -6.67 7.41
C HIS A 152 -23.05 -7.51 7.77
N ALA A 153 -23.28 -7.70 9.06
CA ALA A 153 -24.43 -8.45 9.56
C ALA A 153 -25.75 -7.66 9.54
N SER A 154 -25.78 -6.49 8.88
CA SER A 154 -26.92 -5.57 8.82
C SER A 154 -27.45 -5.14 10.20
N ARG A 155 -26.62 -5.22 11.23
CA ARG A 155 -26.92 -4.79 12.60
C ARG A 155 -26.59 -3.31 12.78
N TYR A 156 -27.25 -2.46 12.00
CA TYR A 156 -26.89 -1.04 11.81
C TYR A 156 -26.78 -0.25 13.12
N ARG A 157 -27.69 -0.45 14.08
CA ARG A 157 -27.63 0.24 15.38
C ARG A 157 -26.37 -0.09 16.16
N LYS A 158 -25.93 -1.37 16.16
CA LYS A 158 -24.70 -1.77 16.86
C LYS A 158 -23.45 -1.27 16.12
N ALA A 159 -23.48 -1.19 14.79
CA ALA A 159 -22.43 -0.60 14.00
C ALA A 159 -22.30 0.90 14.30
N GLU A 160 -23.40 1.62 14.33
CA GLU A 160 -23.47 3.03 14.68
C GLU A 160 -22.89 3.32 16.07
N ASP A 161 -23.30 2.54 17.08
CA ASP A 161 -22.79 2.67 18.46
C ASP A 161 -21.26 2.48 18.52
N ALA A 162 -20.72 1.55 17.75
CA ALA A 162 -19.28 1.31 17.70
C ALA A 162 -18.54 2.49 17.03
N PHE A 163 -19.00 2.96 15.88
CA PHE A 163 -18.35 4.07 15.17
C PHE A 163 -18.50 5.40 15.94
N LYS A 164 -19.65 5.65 16.57
CA LYS A 164 -19.83 6.83 17.43
C LYS A 164 -18.85 6.87 18.59
N LYS A 165 -18.58 5.74 19.24
CA LYS A 165 -17.56 5.67 20.31
C LYS A 165 -16.18 6.07 19.80
N ILE A 166 -15.79 5.61 18.61
CA ILE A 166 -14.51 6.01 18.02
C ILE A 166 -14.49 7.53 17.79
N LEU A 167 -15.58 8.09 17.25
CA LEU A 167 -15.65 9.52 16.95
C LEU A 167 -15.78 10.42 18.19
N ILE A 168 -16.17 9.87 19.34
CA ILE A 168 -16.10 10.57 20.63
C ILE A 168 -14.64 10.71 21.07
N ASP A 169 -13.83 9.66 20.91
CA ASP A 169 -12.43 9.66 21.32
C ASP A 169 -11.52 10.37 20.27
N ASP A 170 -11.85 10.21 18.99
CA ASP A 170 -11.15 10.84 17.85
C ASP A 170 -12.18 11.24 16.77
N GLU A 171 -12.66 12.48 16.86
CA GLU A 171 -13.66 13.03 15.93
C GLU A 171 -13.17 13.11 14.47
N ASN A 172 -11.86 12.96 14.24
CA ASN A 172 -11.21 13.01 12.94
C ASN A 172 -10.78 11.64 12.42
N ASN A 173 -11.23 10.56 13.05
CA ASN A 173 -10.97 9.21 12.57
C ASN A 173 -11.63 8.97 11.21
N ILE A 174 -10.82 8.95 10.17
CA ILE A 174 -11.27 8.93 8.76
C ILE A 174 -12.09 7.68 8.45
N ASP A 175 -11.67 6.51 8.96
CA ASP A 175 -12.37 5.26 8.72
C ASP A 175 -13.73 5.20 9.43
N ALA A 176 -13.78 5.69 10.67
CA ALA A 176 -15.05 5.79 11.40
C ALA A 176 -16.02 6.77 10.70
N LEU A 177 -15.54 7.93 10.22
CA LEU A 177 -16.31 8.85 9.41
C LEU A 177 -16.83 8.20 8.13
N ARG A 178 -15.98 7.48 7.40
CA ARG A 178 -16.37 6.77 6.18
C ARG A 178 -17.43 5.72 6.44
N PHE A 179 -17.24 4.87 7.45
CA PHE A 179 -18.23 3.83 7.78
C PHE A 179 -19.54 4.41 8.31
N MET A 180 -19.52 5.53 9.06
CA MET A 180 -20.72 6.27 9.43
C MET A 180 -21.45 6.83 8.20
N GLY A 181 -20.71 7.36 7.22
CA GLY A 181 -21.28 7.80 5.95
C GLY A 181 -21.96 6.67 5.18
N ILE A 182 -21.30 5.51 5.06
CA ILE A 182 -21.88 4.30 4.43
C ILE A 182 -23.14 3.85 5.18
N LEU A 183 -23.10 3.84 6.51
CA LEU A 183 -24.24 3.45 7.35
C LEU A 183 -25.42 4.40 7.16
N ALA A 184 -25.18 5.72 7.17
CA ALA A 184 -26.19 6.74 6.93
C ALA A 184 -26.83 6.59 5.55
N PHE A 185 -26.01 6.35 4.51
CA PHE A 185 -26.47 6.09 3.15
C PHE A 185 -27.40 4.87 3.11
N LYS A 186 -26.97 3.73 3.69
CA LYS A 186 -27.78 2.49 3.75
C LYS A 186 -29.10 2.67 4.53
N SER A 187 -29.13 3.64 5.44
CA SER A 187 -30.33 3.99 6.24
C SER A 187 -31.20 5.08 5.59
N GLY A 188 -30.84 5.52 4.36
CA GLY A 188 -31.60 6.57 3.63
C GLY A 188 -31.32 8.01 4.11
N ASN A 189 -30.36 8.21 5.03
CA ASN A 189 -30.00 9.53 5.55
C ASN A 189 -28.90 10.17 4.71
N HIS A 190 -29.23 10.57 3.49
CA HIS A 190 -28.26 11.03 2.49
C HIS A 190 -27.50 12.29 2.91
N ASP A 191 -28.14 13.24 3.59
CA ASP A 191 -27.49 14.47 4.07
C ASP A 191 -26.41 14.16 5.11
N VAL A 192 -26.68 13.23 6.02
CA VAL A 192 -25.70 12.78 7.02
C VAL A 192 -24.56 12.03 6.34
N ALA A 193 -24.85 11.20 5.34
CA ALA A 193 -23.84 10.49 4.56
C ALA A 193 -22.91 11.48 3.85
N GLU A 194 -23.45 12.48 3.16
CA GLU A 194 -22.67 13.54 2.50
C GLU A 194 -21.77 14.28 3.50
N ALA A 195 -22.33 14.70 4.65
CA ALA A 195 -21.57 15.42 5.67
C ALA A 195 -20.38 14.61 6.22
N MET A 196 -20.58 13.33 6.56
CA MET A 196 -19.54 12.45 7.10
C MET A 196 -18.45 12.17 6.08
N LEU A 197 -18.82 11.83 4.84
CA LEU A 197 -17.87 11.56 3.76
C LEU A 197 -17.10 12.81 3.35
N THR A 198 -17.75 13.97 3.29
CA THR A 198 -17.08 15.25 3.02
C THR A 198 -16.08 15.61 4.12
N LYS A 199 -16.43 15.38 5.42
CA LYS A 199 -15.49 15.56 6.52
C LYS A 199 -14.27 14.63 6.36
N ALA A 200 -14.49 13.37 6.01
CA ALA A 200 -13.40 12.41 5.77
C ALA A 200 -12.47 12.86 4.62
N LEU A 201 -13.02 13.39 3.51
CA LEU A 201 -12.23 13.90 2.38
C LEU A 201 -11.46 15.17 2.69
N LYS A 202 -11.96 16.04 3.57
CA LYS A 202 -11.21 17.21 4.05
C LYS A 202 -9.95 16.80 4.84
N LEU A 203 -10.03 15.68 5.55
CA LEU A 203 -8.91 15.14 6.32
C LEU A 203 -7.91 14.39 5.43
N ASP A 204 -8.40 13.63 4.46
CA ASP A 204 -7.58 12.89 3.50
C ASP A 204 -8.18 12.91 2.09
N PRO A 205 -7.84 13.92 1.28
CA PRO A 205 -8.33 14.02 -0.10
C PRO A 205 -7.86 12.89 -1.03
N THR A 206 -6.85 12.13 -0.61
CA THR A 206 -6.25 11.06 -1.44
C THR A 206 -6.92 9.70 -1.27
N TYR A 207 -7.91 9.59 -0.37
CA TYR A 207 -8.57 8.32 -0.12
C TYR A 207 -9.69 8.07 -1.15
N SER A 208 -9.34 7.43 -2.26
CA SER A 208 -10.22 7.21 -3.42
C SER A 208 -11.54 6.52 -3.09
N LEU A 209 -11.53 5.60 -2.12
CA LEU A 209 -12.74 4.89 -1.70
C LEU A 209 -13.77 5.81 -1.03
N VAL A 210 -13.34 6.86 -0.34
CA VAL A 210 -14.26 7.87 0.22
C VAL A 210 -14.91 8.69 -0.90
N TRP A 211 -14.15 9.03 -1.95
CA TRP A 211 -14.70 9.67 -3.15
C TRP A 211 -15.74 8.80 -3.83
N ALA A 212 -15.47 7.50 -3.99
CA ALA A 212 -16.42 6.56 -4.59
C ALA A 212 -17.73 6.46 -3.77
N ASN A 213 -17.62 6.40 -2.43
CA ASN A 213 -18.80 6.39 -1.56
C ASN A 213 -19.59 7.71 -1.66
N LEU A 214 -18.93 8.86 -1.74
CA LEU A 214 -19.59 10.16 -1.90
C LEU A 214 -20.27 10.28 -3.27
N ALA A 215 -19.62 9.82 -4.34
CA ALA A 215 -20.21 9.79 -5.68
C ALA A 215 -21.49 8.93 -5.72
N GLN A 216 -21.53 7.82 -4.98
CA GLN A 216 -22.75 7.00 -4.83
C GLN A 216 -23.88 7.78 -4.15
N VAL A 217 -23.59 8.58 -3.11
CA VAL A 217 -24.57 9.46 -2.47
C VAL A 217 -25.11 10.47 -3.48
N PHE A 218 -24.24 11.16 -4.23
CA PHE A 218 -24.66 12.16 -5.23
C PHE A 218 -25.46 11.57 -6.38
N SER A 219 -25.12 10.34 -6.81
CA SER A 219 -25.87 9.63 -7.83
C SER A 219 -27.34 9.40 -7.42
N VAL A 220 -27.59 9.03 -6.16
CA VAL A 220 -28.94 8.78 -5.65
C VAL A 220 -29.71 10.08 -5.36
N THR A 221 -29.02 11.13 -4.92
CA THR A 221 -29.63 12.43 -4.60
C THR A 221 -29.81 13.35 -5.81
N GLY A 222 -29.35 12.94 -7.01
CA GLY A 222 -29.42 13.75 -8.23
C GLY A 222 -28.45 14.94 -8.26
N GLN A 223 -27.41 14.95 -7.42
CA GLN A 223 -26.44 16.02 -7.28
C GLN A 223 -25.13 15.76 -8.05
N LEU A 224 -25.21 15.13 -9.22
CA LEU A 224 -24.04 14.68 -10.03
C LEU A 224 -23.12 15.83 -10.50
N ASN A 225 -23.52 17.10 -10.32
CA ASN A 225 -22.74 18.28 -10.76
C ASN A 225 -21.98 18.96 -9.59
N LYS A 226 -21.92 18.37 -8.42
CA LYS A 226 -21.11 18.83 -7.29
C LYS A 226 -19.78 18.12 -7.24
#